data_1b2e965660fc20675defd53371dbf996
#
_entry.id   1b2e965660fc20675defd53371dbf996
#
_cell.length_a   1.000
_cell.length_b   1.000
_cell.length_c   1.000
_cell.angle_alpha   90.00
_cell.angle_beta   90.00
_cell.angle_gamma   90.00
#
_symmetry.space_group_name_H-M   'P 1'
#
loop_
_entity.id
_entity.type
_entity.pdbx_description
1 polymer ?
#
loop_
_entity_poly.entity_id
_entity_poly.type
_entity_poly.pdbx_seq_one_letter_code
_entity_poly.pdbx_strand_id
1 'polypeptide(L)'
;MEIITTLNKPCTEEKRENFIVEYNHNQGLIIEETETEIRALGYTEEEKAQRERERIGNLKLTKREVFLGLFQAKGITPDMIKAQIQDPAALIEFEYANDYYRGNPLIDIIGAKLGITSEQLDKFFETNDYTKLIEG
;
A
#
# COMPACT_ATOMS: atom_id res chain seq x y z
N MET A 1 -6.97 -12.76 -11.52
CA MET A 1 -6.34 -12.33 -12.77
C MET A 1 -7.24 -12.62 -13.95
N GLU A 2 -7.15 -11.82 -14.96
CA GLU A 2 -7.97 -11.98 -16.17
C GLU A 2 -7.09 -12.11 -17.40
N ILE A 3 -7.61 -12.77 -18.45
CA ILE A 3 -6.93 -12.89 -19.74
C ILE A 3 -7.09 -11.56 -20.47
N ILE A 4 -5.96 -10.90 -20.77
CA ILE A 4 -5.94 -9.64 -21.51
C ILE A 4 -5.96 -9.92 -23.01
N THR A 5 -5.13 -10.87 -23.46
CA THR A 5 -5.05 -11.29 -24.85
C THR A 5 -4.47 -12.68 -24.98
N THR A 6 -4.64 -13.29 -26.14
CA THR A 6 -4.23 -14.68 -26.41
C THR A 6 -3.60 -14.79 -27.79
N LEU A 7 -2.53 -15.57 -27.91
CA LEU A 7 -1.95 -15.99 -29.18
C LEU A 7 -2.23 -17.49 -29.36
N ASN A 8 -2.93 -17.84 -30.44
CA ASN A 8 -3.27 -19.24 -30.69
C ASN A 8 -2.10 -20.03 -31.32
N LYS A 9 -2.02 -21.29 -30.98
CA LYS A 9 -1.07 -22.23 -31.58
C LYS A 9 -1.78 -23.10 -32.66
N PRO A 10 -1.04 -23.55 -33.67
CA PRO A 10 0.39 -23.36 -33.85
C PRO A 10 0.74 -21.94 -34.26
N CYS A 11 1.92 -21.48 -33.86
CA CYS A 11 2.46 -20.18 -34.23
C CYS A 11 3.97 -20.30 -34.50
N THR A 12 4.53 -19.32 -35.19
CA THR A 12 5.98 -19.28 -35.42
C THR A 12 6.71 -18.88 -34.15
N GLU A 13 7.98 -19.24 -34.03
CA GLU A 13 8.82 -18.85 -32.90
C GLU A 13 8.95 -17.32 -32.84
N GLU A 14 9.03 -16.65 -33.97
CA GLU A 14 9.07 -15.20 -34.04
C GLU A 14 7.80 -14.56 -33.45
N LYS A 15 6.63 -15.07 -33.78
CA LYS A 15 5.36 -14.57 -33.21
C LYS A 15 5.27 -14.81 -31.71
N ARG A 16 5.75 -15.98 -31.25
CA ARG A 16 5.79 -16.31 -29.83
C ARG A 16 6.67 -15.34 -29.07
N GLU A 17 7.88 -15.10 -29.54
CA GLU A 17 8.82 -14.17 -28.93
C GLU A 17 8.27 -12.74 -28.91
N ASN A 18 7.72 -12.28 -30.03
CA ASN A 18 7.11 -10.94 -30.12
C ASN A 18 5.96 -10.76 -29.15
N PHE A 19 5.12 -11.78 -28.98
CA PHE A 19 4.03 -11.76 -28.03
C PHE A 19 4.54 -11.63 -26.59
N ILE A 20 5.55 -12.42 -26.23
CA ILE A 20 6.13 -12.39 -24.88
C ILE A 20 6.79 -11.03 -24.62
N VAL A 21 7.54 -10.48 -25.57
CA VAL A 21 8.18 -9.17 -25.44
C VAL A 21 7.12 -8.08 -25.24
N GLU A 22 6.09 -8.06 -26.10
CA GLU A 22 5.06 -7.03 -26.02
C GLU A 22 4.29 -7.06 -24.71
N TYR A 23 3.83 -8.23 -24.29
CA TYR A 23 2.93 -8.33 -23.15
C TYR A 23 3.61 -8.55 -21.80
N ASN A 24 4.75 -9.20 -21.76
CA ASN A 24 5.50 -9.39 -20.52
C ASN A 24 6.54 -8.29 -20.29
N HIS A 25 7.48 -8.12 -21.24
CA HIS A 25 8.56 -7.14 -21.06
C HIS A 25 8.07 -5.69 -21.12
N ASN A 26 7.20 -5.37 -22.07
CA ASN A 26 6.74 -3.98 -22.26
C ASN A 26 5.57 -3.61 -21.34
N GLN A 27 4.65 -4.53 -21.09
CA GLN A 27 3.43 -4.25 -20.32
C GLN A 27 3.40 -4.89 -18.92
N GLY A 28 4.37 -5.74 -18.60
CA GLY A 28 4.45 -6.37 -17.28
C GLY A 28 3.38 -7.41 -17.00
N LEU A 29 2.72 -7.96 -18.02
CA LEU A 29 1.71 -8.99 -17.86
C LEU A 29 2.34 -10.36 -17.65
N ILE A 30 1.61 -11.27 -17.02
CA ILE A 30 2.07 -12.64 -16.76
C ILE A 30 1.74 -13.51 -17.98
N ILE A 31 2.72 -14.29 -18.41
CA ILE A 31 2.55 -15.21 -19.55
C ILE A 31 2.22 -16.62 -19.02
N GLU A 32 1.14 -17.18 -19.54
CA GLU A 32 0.74 -18.56 -19.31
C GLU A 32 0.68 -19.29 -20.65
N GLU A 33 1.44 -20.35 -20.82
CA GLU A 33 1.49 -21.11 -22.07
C GLU A 33 0.84 -22.48 -21.89
N THR A 34 -0.07 -22.82 -22.82
CA THR A 34 -0.72 -24.13 -22.90
C THR A 34 -0.35 -24.79 -24.22
N GLU A 35 -0.83 -26.02 -24.47
CA GLU A 35 -0.60 -26.72 -25.74
C GLU A 35 -1.28 -26.00 -26.92
N THR A 36 -2.35 -25.24 -26.67
CA THR A 36 -3.17 -24.65 -27.73
C THR A 36 -3.05 -23.14 -27.83
N GLU A 37 -2.51 -22.47 -26.81
CA GLU A 37 -2.44 -21.02 -26.80
C GLU A 37 -1.41 -20.47 -25.80
N ILE A 38 -1.04 -19.20 -26.03
CA ILE A 38 -0.22 -18.43 -25.08
C ILE A 38 -1.08 -17.27 -24.63
N ARG A 39 -1.26 -17.13 -23.31
CA ARG A 39 -2.10 -16.11 -22.71
C ARG A 39 -1.28 -15.04 -22.01
N ALA A 40 -1.68 -13.78 -22.15
CA ALA A 40 -1.17 -12.70 -21.32
C ALA A 40 -2.21 -12.35 -20.28
N LEU A 41 -1.85 -12.46 -19.01
CA LEU A 41 -2.75 -12.27 -17.88
C LEU A 41 -2.41 -10.98 -17.14
N GLY A 42 -3.44 -10.23 -16.76
CA GLY A 42 -3.31 -9.05 -15.94
C GLY A 42 -4.20 -9.12 -14.71
N TYR A 43 -3.93 -8.25 -13.75
CA TYR A 43 -4.79 -8.14 -12.57
C TYR A 43 -6.09 -7.41 -12.93
N THR A 44 -7.20 -7.86 -12.35
CA THR A 44 -8.48 -7.14 -12.41
C THR A 44 -8.37 -5.84 -11.60
N GLU A 45 -9.30 -4.91 -11.78
CA GLU A 45 -9.32 -3.68 -10.99
C GLU A 45 -9.48 -3.96 -9.48
N GLU A 46 -10.27 -4.98 -9.12
CA GLU A 46 -10.41 -5.41 -7.73
C GLU A 46 -9.09 -5.94 -7.16
N GLU A 47 -8.39 -6.77 -7.93
CA GLU A 47 -7.08 -7.30 -7.52
C GLU A 47 -6.03 -6.20 -7.38
N LYS A 48 -6.01 -5.24 -8.31
CA LYS A 48 -5.12 -4.08 -8.24
C LYS A 48 -5.39 -3.25 -6.99
N ALA A 49 -6.66 -3.00 -6.69
CA ALA A 49 -7.07 -2.24 -5.52
C ALA A 49 -6.69 -2.97 -4.22
N GLN A 50 -6.86 -4.30 -4.17
CA GLN A 50 -6.47 -5.10 -3.01
C GLN A 50 -4.95 -5.10 -2.80
N ARG A 51 -4.18 -5.24 -3.87
CA ARG A 51 -2.71 -5.19 -3.80
C ARG A 51 -2.22 -3.83 -3.32
N GLU A 52 -2.86 -2.75 -3.76
CA GLU A 52 -2.53 -1.39 -3.32
C GLU A 52 -2.85 -1.20 -1.84
N ARG A 53 -3.99 -1.69 -1.37
CA ARG A 53 -4.33 -1.66 0.07
C ARG A 53 -3.31 -2.42 0.90
N GLU A 54 -2.88 -3.59 0.45
CA GLU A 54 -1.85 -4.39 1.12
C GLU A 54 -0.50 -3.68 1.14
N ARG A 55 -0.11 -3.08 0.03
CA ARG A 55 1.13 -2.31 -0.07
C ARG A 55 1.14 -1.16 0.94
N ILE A 56 0.07 -0.37 0.96
CA ILE A 56 -0.07 0.75 1.90
C ILE A 56 -0.10 0.25 3.33
N GLY A 57 -0.85 -0.81 3.61
CA GLY A 57 -0.94 -1.38 4.95
C GLY A 57 0.39 -1.88 5.51
N ASN A 58 1.31 -2.27 4.63
CA ASN A 58 2.64 -2.74 5.02
C ASN A 58 3.69 -1.62 5.13
N LEU A 59 3.33 -0.39 4.76
CA LEU A 59 4.21 0.76 5.00
C LEU A 59 4.39 0.95 6.49
N LYS A 60 5.63 1.23 6.90
CA LYS A 60 5.92 1.47 8.31
C LYS A 60 6.78 2.70 8.50
N LEU A 61 6.59 3.36 9.62
CA LEU A 61 7.47 4.39 10.13
C LEU A 61 7.89 4.01 11.55
N THR A 62 9.07 4.43 11.95
CA THR A 62 9.49 4.23 13.33
C THR A 62 8.64 5.11 14.26
N LYS A 63 8.58 4.73 15.51
CA LYS A 63 7.91 5.51 16.56
C LYS A 63 8.41 6.96 16.58
N ARG A 64 9.72 7.16 16.46
CA ARG A 64 10.34 8.47 16.42
C ARG A 64 9.85 9.28 15.22
N GLU A 65 9.81 8.66 14.04
CA GLU A 65 9.36 9.34 12.81
C GLU A 65 7.90 9.77 12.90
N VAL A 66 7.03 8.91 13.44
CA VAL A 66 5.61 9.24 13.63
C VAL A 66 5.46 10.39 14.62
N PHE A 67 6.14 10.32 15.76
CA PHE A 67 6.04 11.35 16.80
C PHE A 67 6.58 12.70 16.33
N LEU A 68 7.73 12.71 15.67
CA LEU A 68 8.30 13.94 15.11
C LEU A 68 7.39 14.53 14.04
N GLY A 69 6.86 13.70 13.16
CA GLY A 69 5.94 14.15 12.10
C GLY A 69 4.69 14.81 12.66
N LEU A 70 4.04 14.19 13.63
CA LEU A 70 2.84 14.74 14.28
C LEU A 70 3.15 16.05 15.03
N PHE A 71 4.27 16.11 15.70
CA PHE A 71 4.68 17.32 16.40
C PHE A 71 4.95 18.47 15.43
N GLN A 72 5.71 18.20 14.37
CA GLN A 72 6.05 19.22 13.37
C GLN A 72 4.83 19.69 12.57
N ALA A 73 3.89 18.78 12.31
CA ALA A 73 2.70 19.12 11.54
C ALA A 73 1.66 19.90 12.35
N LYS A 74 1.38 19.48 13.57
CA LYS A 74 0.25 19.98 14.36
C LYS A 74 0.57 20.26 15.82
N GLY A 75 1.82 20.17 16.24
CA GLY A 75 2.21 20.34 17.63
C GLY A 75 1.70 19.24 18.57
N ILE A 76 1.39 18.07 18.01
CA ILE A 76 0.86 16.95 18.78
C ILE A 76 2.00 16.23 19.50
N THR A 77 1.89 16.09 20.81
CA THR A 77 2.88 15.41 21.64
C THR A 77 2.47 13.95 21.88
N PRO A 78 3.42 13.06 22.26
CA PRO A 78 3.07 11.69 22.65
C PRO A 78 2.01 11.60 23.74
N ASP A 79 2.05 12.49 24.73
CA ASP A 79 1.05 12.49 25.80
C ASP A 79 -0.35 12.84 25.29
N MET A 80 -0.45 13.75 24.32
CA MET A 80 -1.72 14.07 23.66
C MET A 80 -2.28 12.87 22.90
N ILE A 81 -1.40 12.08 22.27
CA ILE A 81 -1.82 10.86 21.56
C ILE A 81 -2.32 9.83 22.56
N LYS A 82 -1.57 9.59 23.63
CA LYS A 82 -1.94 8.63 24.67
C LYS A 82 -3.29 8.98 25.31
N ALA A 83 -3.58 10.25 25.49
CA ALA A 83 -4.85 10.70 26.04
C ALA A 83 -6.07 10.30 25.19
N GLN A 84 -5.87 10.04 23.88
CA GLN A 84 -6.92 9.60 22.97
C GLN A 84 -7.14 8.09 22.98
N ILE A 85 -6.25 7.32 23.60
CA ILE A 85 -6.33 5.86 23.62
C ILE A 85 -6.97 5.44 24.95
N GLN A 86 -8.20 4.93 24.87
CA GLN A 86 -8.97 4.55 26.05
C GLN A 86 -8.87 3.06 26.39
N ASP A 87 -8.58 2.22 25.38
CA ASP A 87 -8.43 0.79 25.60
C ASP A 87 -7.04 0.49 26.17
N PRO A 88 -6.95 -0.15 27.35
CA PRO A 88 -5.67 -0.49 27.97
C PRO A 88 -4.75 -1.35 27.08
N ALA A 89 -5.31 -2.31 26.35
CA ALA A 89 -4.52 -3.17 25.46
C ALA A 89 -3.94 -2.36 24.29
N ALA A 90 -4.72 -1.46 23.72
CA ALA A 90 -4.27 -0.58 22.65
C ALA A 90 -3.18 0.39 23.14
N LEU A 91 -3.29 0.88 24.37
CA LEU A 91 -2.28 1.75 24.97
C LEU A 91 -0.95 1.04 25.16
N ILE A 92 -0.98 -0.22 25.60
CA ILE A 92 0.22 -1.05 25.75
C ILE A 92 0.86 -1.25 24.38
N GLU A 93 0.08 -1.61 23.39
CA GLU A 93 0.58 -1.78 22.01
C GLU A 93 1.23 -0.49 21.48
N PHE A 94 0.59 0.64 21.72
CA PHE A 94 1.11 1.94 21.32
C PHE A 94 2.44 2.27 22.01
N GLU A 95 2.54 2.06 23.33
CA GLU A 95 3.72 2.42 24.10
C GLU A 95 4.94 1.53 23.82
N TYR A 96 4.72 0.25 23.57
CA TYR A 96 5.81 -0.71 23.43
C TYR A 96 6.18 -1.07 22.00
N ALA A 97 5.45 -0.58 21.00
CA ALA A 97 5.80 -0.76 19.61
C ALA A 97 7.03 0.08 19.26
N ASN A 98 7.96 -0.49 18.50
CA ASN A 98 9.11 0.24 17.96
C ASN A 98 8.77 0.93 16.64
N ASP A 99 7.90 0.30 15.87
CA ASP A 99 7.44 0.78 14.57
C ASP A 99 5.92 0.74 14.53
N TYR A 100 5.36 1.62 13.70
CA TYR A 100 3.92 1.62 13.41
C TYR A 100 3.70 1.28 11.94
N TYR A 101 2.81 0.32 11.70
CA TYR A 101 2.37 -0.03 10.35
C TYR A 101 1.13 0.77 9.99
N ARG A 102 1.07 1.24 8.75
CA ARG A 102 -0.09 2.03 8.29
C ARG A 102 -1.41 1.25 8.42
N GLY A 103 -1.37 -0.05 8.20
CA GLY A 103 -2.54 -0.93 8.31
C GLY A 103 -2.99 -1.25 9.73
N ASN A 104 -2.26 -0.81 10.76
CA ASN A 104 -2.70 -1.00 12.14
C ASN A 104 -3.94 -0.15 12.39
N PRO A 105 -5.08 -0.76 12.80
CA PRO A 105 -6.33 -0.02 13.04
C PRO A 105 -6.18 1.14 14.03
N LEU A 106 -5.26 1.05 14.96
CA LEU A 106 -4.98 2.08 15.94
C LEU A 106 -4.55 3.40 15.28
N ILE A 107 -3.83 3.34 14.17
CA ILE A 107 -3.39 4.52 13.45
C ILE A 107 -4.58 5.32 12.91
N ASP A 108 -5.57 4.66 12.32
CA ASP A 108 -6.79 5.32 11.83
C ASP A 108 -7.62 5.88 12.98
N ILE A 109 -7.72 5.17 14.08
CA ILE A 109 -8.47 5.63 15.26
C ILE A 109 -7.85 6.90 15.84
N ILE A 110 -6.53 6.91 16.02
CA ILE A 110 -5.80 8.08 16.52
C ILE A 110 -5.92 9.24 15.52
N GLY A 111 -5.73 8.96 14.23
CA GLY A 111 -5.85 9.97 13.18
C GLY A 111 -7.20 10.66 13.18
N ALA A 112 -8.28 9.89 13.27
CA ALA A 112 -9.64 10.44 13.32
C ALA A 112 -9.84 11.37 14.52
N LYS A 113 -9.32 11.01 15.69
CA LYS A 113 -9.43 11.80 16.89
C LYS A 113 -8.58 13.09 16.85
N LEU A 114 -7.49 13.07 16.09
CA LEU A 114 -6.60 14.22 15.93
C LEU A 114 -6.91 15.05 14.68
N GLY A 115 -7.97 14.73 13.95
CA GLY A 115 -8.37 15.46 12.76
C GLY A 115 -7.50 15.19 11.53
N ILE A 116 -6.88 14.03 11.46
CA ILE A 116 -6.03 13.60 10.33
C ILE A 116 -6.81 12.57 9.51
N THR A 117 -6.91 12.80 8.20
CA THR A 117 -7.64 11.90 7.31
C THR A 117 -6.81 10.66 6.96
N SER A 118 -7.50 9.61 6.53
CA SER A 118 -6.86 8.38 6.05
C SER A 118 -5.91 8.65 4.88
N GLU A 119 -6.30 9.52 3.95
CA GLU A 119 -5.44 9.91 2.82
C GLU A 119 -4.17 10.63 3.26
N GLN A 120 -4.28 11.51 4.24
CA GLN A 120 -3.13 12.20 4.81
C GLN A 120 -2.16 11.22 5.47
N LEU A 121 -2.69 10.25 6.21
CA LEU A 121 -1.89 9.20 6.83
C LEU A 121 -1.19 8.33 5.78
N ASP A 122 -1.89 7.96 4.72
CA ASP A 122 -1.31 7.18 3.63
C ASP A 122 -0.09 7.88 3.03
N LYS A 123 -0.25 9.16 2.71
CA LYS A 123 0.83 9.98 2.13
C LYS A 123 1.99 10.17 3.09
N PHE A 124 1.70 10.37 4.37
CA PHE A 124 2.73 10.52 5.39
C PHE A 124 3.56 9.24 5.54
N PHE A 125 2.91 8.08 5.62
CA PHE A 125 3.62 6.80 5.72
C PHE A 125 4.41 6.47 4.45
N GLU A 126 3.92 6.89 3.30
CA GLU A 126 4.61 6.70 2.01
C GLU A 126 5.89 7.52 1.90
N THR A 127 5.87 8.77 2.37
CA THR A 127 6.91 9.77 2.10
C THR A 127 7.74 10.14 3.31
N ASN A 128 7.26 9.85 4.53
CA ASN A 128 7.83 10.36 5.79
C ASN A 128 7.95 11.90 5.78
N ASP A 129 6.99 12.56 5.15
CA ASP A 129 6.94 14.03 5.03
C ASP A 129 5.78 14.55 5.87
N TYR A 130 6.07 15.26 6.95
CA TYR A 130 5.05 15.76 7.86
C TYR A 130 4.07 16.74 7.21
N THR A 131 4.48 17.42 6.13
CA THR A 131 3.58 18.34 5.43
C THR A 131 2.35 17.64 4.85
N LYS A 132 2.47 16.35 4.56
CA LYS A 132 1.35 15.54 4.07
C LYS A 132 0.24 15.38 5.09
N LEU A 133 0.54 15.56 6.38
CA LEU A 133 -0.46 15.48 7.46
C LEU A 133 -1.37 16.73 7.51
N ILE A 134 -0.98 17.81 6.86
CA ILE A 134 -1.72 19.09 6.86
C ILE A 134 -2.18 19.52 5.47
N GLU A 135 -1.80 18.81 4.42
CA GLU A 135 -2.29 19.06 3.06
C GLU A 135 -3.73 18.59 2.92
N GLY A 136 -4.57 19.43 2.45
CA GLY A 136 -5.98 19.16 2.26
C GLY A 136 -6.35 18.54 0.93
#